data_de5c538d6c2e41363cbaacb91bafe853
#
_entry.id   de5c538d6c2e41363cbaacb91bafe853
#
_cell.length_a   1.000
_cell.length_b   1.000
_cell.length_c   1.000
_cell.angle_alpha   90.00
_cell.angle_beta   90.00
_cell.angle_gamma   90.00
#
_symmetry.space_group_name_H-M   'P 1'
#
loop_
_entity.id
_entity.type
_entity.pdbx_description
1 polymer ?
#
loop_
_entity_poly.entity_id
_entity_poly.type
_entity_poly.pdbx_seq_one_letter_code
_entity_poly.pdbx_strand_id
1 'polypeptide(L)'
;MRSVSRRTIAVALGAFALLLILWVVIAVSRDRPVAYDDITDHFKYGSIGSEPGVSLMRPVGGVLPPLSVFTALPSICPEKLPGGYASLGFIFEKGHTLPVGVSQRRRIGIDHVGLNCAVCHTGTVRDAPDAEPRIVLGMPAHQLDLQRFVEFVLECSLDNRVTAEAVRGRLAQNHVSIGLFERALLRFGLIDRLKLQTLELRNRIAPILGNAVPR
;
A
#
# COMPACT_ATOMS: atom_id res chain seq x y z
N MET A 1 8.87 -25.71 52.59
CA MET A 1 8.63 -25.23 51.22
C MET A 1 7.18 -25.56 50.86
N ARG A 2 6.33 -24.55 50.62
CA ARG A 2 4.92 -24.80 50.21
C ARG A 2 4.91 -25.27 48.76
N SER A 3 4.39 -26.45 48.48
CA SER A 3 4.21 -26.96 47.13
C SER A 3 3.15 -26.11 46.42
N VAL A 4 3.50 -25.48 45.31
CA VAL A 4 2.55 -24.72 44.47
C VAL A 4 1.57 -25.73 43.83
N SER A 5 0.29 -25.48 43.99
CA SER A 5 -0.73 -26.41 43.48
C SER A 5 -0.72 -26.40 41.93
N ARG A 6 -1.00 -27.56 41.31
CA ARG A 6 -1.14 -27.67 39.84
C ARG A 6 -2.19 -26.70 39.27
N ARG A 7 -3.25 -26.41 40.03
CA ARG A 7 -4.29 -25.42 39.65
C ARG A 7 -3.72 -24.00 39.60
N THR A 8 -2.88 -23.59 40.59
CA THR A 8 -2.25 -22.26 40.60
C THR A 8 -1.32 -22.08 39.40
N ILE A 9 -0.55 -23.12 39.03
CA ILE A 9 0.34 -23.10 37.87
C ILE A 9 -0.50 -22.97 36.58
N ALA A 10 -1.58 -23.74 36.42
CA ALA A 10 -2.44 -23.67 35.25
C ALA A 10 -3.12 -22.30 35.07
N VAL A 11 -3.59 -21.69 36.16
CA VAL A 11 -4.17 -20.34 36.15
C VAL A 11 -3.11 -19.29 35.77
N ALA A 12 -1.90 -19.38 36.31
CA ALA A 12 -0.81 -18.46 36.02
C ALA A 12 -0.39 -18.55 34.52
N LEU A 13 -0.29 -19.77 33.98
CA LEU A 13 0.02 -19.97 32.56
C LEU A 13 -1.10 -19.46 31.66
N GLY A 14 -2.35 -19.66 32.03
CA GLY A 14 -3.50 -19.11 31.29
C GLY A 14 -3.52 -17.59 31.27
N ALA A 15 -3.28 -16.96 32.43
CA ALA A 15 -3.20 -15.51 32.52
C ALA A 15 -2.02 -14.94 31.70
N PHE A 16 -0.87 -15.59 31.76
CA PHE A 16 0.30 -15.20 30.96
C PHE A 16 0.02 -15.31 29.45
N ALA A 17 -0.62 -16.41 29.00
CA ALA A 17 -1.00 -16.58 27.61
C ALA A 17 -1.97 -15.49 27.13
N LEU A 18 -2.98 -15.15 27.95
CA LEU A 18 -3.93 -14.07 27.65
C LEU A 18 -3.24 -12.70 27.54
N LEU A 19 -2.34 -12.39 28.48
CA LEU A 19 -1.58 -11.13 28.43
C LEU A 19 -0.67 -11.07 27.20
N LEU A 20 -0.05 -12.18 26.83
CA LEU A 20 0.78 -12.25 25.62
C LEU A 20 -0.08 -12.05 24.35
N ILE A 21 -1.23 -12.69 24.27
CA ILE A 21 -2.18 -12.51 23.16
C ILE A 21 -2.62 -11.05 23.08
N LEU A 22 -3.03 -10.46 24.20
CA LEU A 22 -3.45 -9.05 24.26
C LEU A 22 -2.32 -8.12 23.83
N TRP A 23 -1.10 -8.37 24.31
CA TRP A 23 0.08 -7.58 23.90
C TRP A 23 0.35 -7.69 22.40
N VAL A 24 0.29 -8.90 21.82
CA VAL A 24 0.44 -9.14 20.38
C VAL A 24 -0.64 -8.41 19.59
N VAL A 25 -1.91 -8.51 20.02
CA VAL A 25 -3.04 -7.81 19.38
C VAL A 25 -2.82 -6.29 19.40
N ILE A 26 -2.44 -5.72 20.55
CA ILE A 26 -2.16 -4.30 20.66
C ILE A 26 -0.98 -3.90 19.78
N ALA A 27 0.11 -4.68 19.78
CA ALA A 27 1.31 -4.39 18.99
C ALA A 27 1.04 -4.43 17.48
N VAL A 28 0.23 -5.40 17.03
CA VAL A 28 -0.16 -5.55 15.62
C VAL A 28 -1.19 -4.50 15.20
N SER A 29 -2.10 -4.12 16.09
CA SER A 29 -3.16 -3.13 15.81
C SER A 29 -2.64 -1.69 15.77
N ARG A 30 -1.43 -1.43 16.28
CA ARG A 30 -0.85 -0.08 16.27
C ARG A 30 -0.68 0.43 14.85
N ASP A 31 -1.34 1.55 14.58
CA ASP A 31 -1.13 2.33 13.36
C ASP A 31 0.21 3.08 13.47
N ARG A 32 1.07 2.91 12.48
CA ARG A 32 2.40 3.53 12.44
C ARG A 32 2.54 4.35 11.17
N PRO A 33 2.26 5.66 11.24
CA PRO A 33 2.55 6.58 10.15
C PRO A 33 4.06 6.65 9.92
N VAL A 34 4.46 6.89 8.68
CA VAL A 34 5.83 7.21 8.31
C VAL A 34 5.97 8.73 8.30
N ALA A 35 6.92 9.23 9.08
CA ALA A 35 7.29 10.63 9.14
C ALA A 35 8.76 10.77 8.76
N TYR A 36 9.10 11.91 8.19
CA TYR A 36 10.47 12.29 7.84
C TYR A 36 10.81 13.60 8.54
N ASP A 37 12.05 13.76 8.95
CA ASP A 37 12.54 14.99 9.59
C ASP A 37 12.64 16.14 8.58
N ASP A 38 13.03 15.84 7.34
CA ASP A 38 12.98 16.79 6.25
C ASP A 38 11.55 17.03 5.77
N ILE A 39 11.12 18.29 5.75
CA ILE A 39 9.75 18.67 5.39
C ILE A 39 9.42 18.33 3.92
N THR A 40 10.43 18.35 3.05
CA THR A 40 10.29 18.04 1.64
C THR A 40 10.01 16.55 1.44
N ASP A 41 10.78 15.70 2.12
CA ASP A 41 10.58 14.25 2.08
C ASP A 41 9.30 13.86 2.80
N HIS A 42 8.96 14.58 3.89
CA HIS A 42 7.69 14.38 4.56
C HIS A 42 6.48 14.68 3.64
N PHE A 43 6.55 15.76 2.87
CA PHE A 43 5.52 16.09 1.87
C PHE A 43 5.46 15.04 0.75
N LYS A 44 6.61 14.59 0.22
CA LYS A 44 6.69 13.63 -0.89
C LYS A 44 6.27 12.21 -0.50
N TYR A 45 6.68 11.73 0.67
CA TYR A 45 6.61 10.32 1.07
C TYR A 45 5.92 10.07 2.41
N GLY A 46 5.64 11.11 3.17
CA GLY A 46 5.01 11.00 4.49
C GLY A 46 3.56 10.55 4.43
N SER A 47 3.08 9.98 5.53
CA SER A 47 1.74 9.39 5.62
C SER A 47 0.61 10.40 5.87
N ILE A 48 0.89 11.69 5.85
CA ILE A 48 -0.11 12.74 6.18
C ILE A 48 -1.37 12.63 5.31
N GLY A 49 -1.21 12.43 4.02
CA GLY A 49 -2.35 12.28 3.10
C GLY A 49 -3.02 10.91 3.13
N SER A 50 -2.39 9.92 3.75
CA SER A 50 -2.90 8.54 3.84
C SER A 50 -3.65 8.26 5.15
N GLU A 51 -3.92 9.28 5.95
CA GLU A 51 -4.70 9.14 7.18
C GLU A 51 -6.15 8.71 6.89
N PRO A 52 -6.78 7.92 7.81
CA PRO A 52 -8.15 7.43 7.62
C PRO A 52 -9.20 8.53 7.48
N GLY A 53 -8.82 9.79 7.52
CA GLY A 53 -9.68 10.96 7.40
C GLY A 53 -9.51 11.78 6.13
N VAL A 54 -8.40 11.66 5.43
CA VAL A 54 -7.97 12.58 4.37
C VAL A 54 -7.75 11.89 3.02
N SER A 55 -7.74 10.55 2.97
CA SER A 55 -7.57 9.81 1.72
C SER A 55 -8.70 10.12 0.74
N LEU A 56 -8.34 10.56 -0.47
CA LEU A 56 -9.23 10.64 -1.63
C LEU A 56 -10.03 9.35 -1.87
N MET A 57 -9.54 8.22 -1.35
CA MET A 57 -10.16 6.90 -1.42
C MET A 57 -11.01 6.54 -0.20
N ARG A 58 -11.21 7.48 0.74
CA ARG A 58 -12.00 7.25 1.97
C ARG A 58 -13.47 6.85 1.72
N PRO A 59 -14.19 7.46 0.75
CA PRO A 59 -15.56 7.02 0.45
C PRO A 59 -15.65 5.56 0.02
N VAL A 60 -14.53 4.97 -0.30
CA VAL A 60 -14.38 3.66 -0.94
C VAL A 60 -13.67 2.67 -0.03
N GLY A 61 -13.59 2.94 1.27
CA GLY A 61 -12.96 2.04 2.22
C GLY A 61 -11.45 2.26 2.44
N GLY A 62 -10.87 3.29 1.82
CA GLY A 62 -9.54 3.84 2.20
C GLY A 62 -8.32 2.93 2.05
N VAL A 63 -8.45 1.78 1.41
CA VAL A 63 -7.38 0.79 1.40
C VAL A 63 -6.83 0.66 -0.01
N LEU A 64 -5.76 1.39 -0.28
CA LEU A 64 -4.83 0.95 -1.31
C LEU A 64 -4.26 -0.42 -0.90
N PRO A 65 -3.82 -1.24 -1.87
CA PRO A 65 -3.36 -2.58 -1.59
C PRO A 65 -2.18 -2.58 -0.60
N PRO A 66 -1.90 -3.69 0.07
CA PRO A 66 -0.65 -3.88 0.77
C PRO A 66 0.53 -3.52 -0.13
N LEU A 67 1.58 -2.94 0.46
CA LEU A 67 2.78 -2.53 -0.28
C LEU A 67 3.34 -3.68 -1.12
N SER A 68 3.34 -4.89 -0.58
CA SER A 68 3.77 -6.10 -1.27
C SER A 68 2.98 -6.36 -2.55
N VAL A 69 1.67 -6.21 -2.49
CA VAL A 69 0.80 -6.38 -3.67
C VAL A 69 1.01 -5.23 -4.65
N PHE A 70 0.98 -3.99 -4.18
CA PHE A 70 1.23 -2.81 -5.00
C PHE A 70 2.52 -2.94 -5.82
N THR A 71 3.61 -3.35 -5.17
CA THR A 71 4.92 -3.54 -5.81
C THR A 71 4.91 -4.67 -6.85
N ALA A 72 4.11 -5.72 -6.62
CA ALA A 72 4.07 -6.89 -7.50
C ALA A 72 3.16 -6.69 -8.73
N LEU A 73 2.11 -5.86 -8.64
CA LEU A 73 1.09 -5.72 -9.69
C LEU A 73 1.65 -5.44 -11.08
N PRO A 74 2.58 -4.49 -11.32
CA PRO A 74 3.08 -4.22 -12.67
C PRO A 74 3.78 -5.42 -13.30
N SER A 75 4.45 -6.24 -12.47
CA SER A 75 5.13 -7.46 -12.94
C SER A 75 4.19 -8.65 -13.14
N ILE A 76 2.99 -8.63 -12.54
CA ILE A 76 1.97 -9.66 -12.74
C ILE A 76 1.12 -9.37 -13.97
N CYS A 77 0.82 -8.08 -14.23
CA CYS A 77 0.01 -7.62 -15.36
C CYS A 77 0.83 -6.69 -16.30
N PRO A 78 1.96 -7.14 -16.87
CA PRO A 78 2.84 -6.27 -17.65
C PRO A 78 2.18 -5.78 -18.94
N GLU A 79 1.24 -6.51 -19.49
CA GLU A 79 0.49 -6.10 -20.69
C GLU A 79 -0.48 -4.94 -20.42
N LYS A 80 -0.91 -4.77 -19.17
CA LYS A 80 -1.78 -3.65 -18.75
C LYS A 80 -0.97 -2.40 -18.42
N LEU A 81 0.28 -2.58 -18.02
CA LEU A 81 1.17 -1.49 -17.62
C LEU A 81 2.63 -1.80 -18.00
N PRO A 82 2.97 -1.82 -19.30
CA PRO A 82 4.28 -2.29 -19.78
C PRO A 82 5.46 -1.45 -19.28
N GLY A 83 5.25 -0.16 -18.99
CA GLY A 83 6.29 0.72 -18.44
C GLY A 83 6.26 0.85 -16.90
N GLY A 84 5.46 0.03 -16.21
CA GLY A 84 5.25 0.16 -14.76
C GLY A 84 4.63 1.51 -14.40
N TYR A 85 4.64 1.87 -13.12
CA TYR A 85 4.04 3.12 -12.65
C TYR A 85 4.65 4.38 -13.26
N ALA A 86 5.92 4.34 -13.68
CA ALA A 86 6.56 5.47 -14.33
C ALA A 86 5.87 5.86 -15.66
N SER A 87 5.31 4.88 -16.39
CA SER A 87 4.57 5.14 -17.63
C SER A 87 3.24 5.89 -17.43
N LEU A 88 2.77 5.96 -16.20
CA LEU A 88 1.60 6.75 -15.80
C LEU A 88 1.98 8.17 -15.36
N GLY A 89 3.24 8.55 -15.47
CA GLY A 89 3.72 9.87 -15.06
C GLY A 89 4.08 9.99 -13.58
N PHE A 90 4.13 8.88 -12.83
CA PHE A 90 4.67 8.92 -11.47
C PHE A 90 6.15 9.27 -11.49
N ILE A 91 6.55 10.17 -10.58
CA ILE A 91 7.92 10.67 -10.45
C ILE A 91 8.68 9.77 -9.49
N PHE A 92 9.78 9.17 -9.96
CA PHE A 92 10.68 8.37 -9.14
C PHE A 92 11.97 9.14 -8.87
N GLU A 93 12.39 9.21 -7.61
CA GLU A 93 13.66 9.79 -7.20
C GLU A 93 14.67 8.68 -6.89
N LYS A 94 15.93 8.95 -7.18
CA LYS A 94 17.02 8.02 -6.86
C LYS A 94 17.10 7.79 -5.35
N GLY A 95 17.13 6.52 -4.96
CA GLY A 95 17.19 6.12 -3.54
C GLY A 95 15.82 5.88 -2.90
N HIS A 96 14.72 6.18 -3.59
CA HIS A 96 13.38 5.89 -3.11
C HIS A 96 12.75 4.74 -3.90
N THR A 97 12.09 3.82 -3.18
CA THR A 97 11.40 2.66 -3.78
C THR A 97 9.98 2.99 -4.21
N LEU A 98 9.37 4.00 -3.59
CA LEU A 98 8.05 4.50 -3.93
C LEU A 98 8.17 5.81 -4.70
N PRO A 99 7.26 6.07 -5.65
CA PRO A 99 7.23 7.34 -6.34
C PRO A 99 6.73 8.48 -5.44
N VAL A 100 7.06 9.69 -5.81
CA VAL A 100 6.55 10.90 -5.15
C VAL A 100 5.02 10.88 -5.12
N GLY A 101 4.47 11.17 -3.96
CA GLY A 101 3.03 11.14 -3.74
C GLY A 101 2.46 9.78 -3.33
N VAL A 102 3.30 8.75 -3.27
CA VAL A 102 2.94 7.44 -2.73
C VAL A 102 3.64 7.23 -1.40
N SER A 103 2.87 7.15 -0.35
CA SER A 103 3.35 6.90 1.01
C SER A 103 3.08 5.47 1.46
N GLN A 104 3.75 5.04 2.50
CA GLN A 104 3.44 3.79 3.17
C GLN A 104 2.99 4.03 4.60
N ARG A 105 2.11 3.16 5.11
CA ARG A 105 1.63 3.20 6.49
C ARG A 105 1.40 1.80 7.00
N ARG A 106 1.99 1.47 8.15
CA ARG A 106 1.77 0.16 8.76
C ARG A 106 0.48 0.15 9.55
N ARG A 107 -0.42 -0.74 9.18
CA ARG A 107 -1.69 -1.00 9.87
C ARG A 107 -1.90 -2.50 10.01
N ILE A 108 -2.29 -2.92 11.21
CA ILE A 108 -2.53 -4.35 11.52
C ILE A 108 -1.33 -5.21 11.08
N GLY A 109 -0.10 -4.72 11.38
CA GLY A 109 1.14 -5.44 11.09
C GLY A 109 1.55 -5.53 9.63
N ILE A 110 0.82 -4.90 8.70
CA ILE A 110 1.08 -4.88 7.25
C ILE A 110 1.32 -3.45 6.80
N ASP A 111 2.29 -3.26 5.92
CA ASP A 111 2.51 -1.99 5.24
C ASP A 111 1.53 -1.85 4.07
N HIS A 112 0.74 -0.79 4.10
CA HIS A 112 -0.18 -0.41 3.03
C HIS A 112 0.35 0.84 2.35
N VAL A 113 0.09 0.97 1.05
CA VAL A 113 0.37 2.21 0.33
C VAL A 113 -0.81 3.18 0.45
N GLY A 114 -0.52 4.47 0.31
CA GLY A 114 -1.49 5.54 0.27
C GLY A 114 -1.04 6.62 -0.70
N LEU A 115 -1.99 7.35 -1.30
CA LEU A 115 -1.70 8.55 -2.04
C LEU A 115 -1.76 9.73 -1.09
N ASN A 116 -0.74 10.58 -1.11
CA ASN A 116 -0.69 11.82 -0.35
C ASN A 116 -0.85 13.06 -1.26
N CYS A 117 -0.77 14.25 -0.68
CA CYS A 117 -0.98 15.51 -1.42
C CYS A 117 0.03 15.69 -2.59
N ALA A 118 1.24 15.16 -2.44
CA ALA A 118 2.28 15.33 -3.46
C ALA A 118 1.97 14.62 -4.77
N VAL A 119 1.10 13.62 -4.78
CA VAL A 119 0.68 12.94 -6.03
C VAL A 119 0.03 13.90 -7.03
N CYS A 120 -0.75 14.87 -6.52
CA CYS A 120 -1.42 15.88 -7.33
C CYS A 120 -0.69 17.24 -7.32
N HIS A 121 0.19 17.45 -6.34
CA HIS A 121 0.88 18.75 -6.12
C HIS A 121 2.39 18.63 -6.28
N THR A 122 2.85 17.81 -7.24
CA THR A 122 4.26 17.76 -7.64
C THR A 122 4.33 17.54 -9.14
N GLY A 123 5.07 18.41 -9.81
CA GLY A 123 5.33 18.31 -11.24
C GLY A 123 6.83 18.35 -11.52
N THR A 124 7.19 18.29 -12.79
CA THR A 124 8.57 18.46 -13.24
C THR A 124 8.65 19.57 -14.27
N VAL A 125 9.76 20.31 -14.26
CA VAL A 125 10.10 21.29 -15.28
C VAL A 125 11.50 21.00 -15.83
N ARG A 126 11.72 21.38 -17.09
CA ARG A 126 13.02 21.33 -17.74
C ARG A 126 13.43 22.74 -18.11
N ASP A 127 14.66 23.12 -17.82
CA ASP A 127 15.20 24.44 -18.17
C ASP A 127 15.55 24.50 -19.67
N ALA A 128 15.74 23.36 -20.34
CA ALA A 128 15.90 23.18 -21.77
C ALA A 128 15.31 21.84 -22.22
N PRO A 129 15.00 21.63 -23.52
CA PRO A 129 14.42 20.38 -24.02
C PRO A 129 15.21 19.13 -23.63
N ASP A 130 16.54 19.24 -23.60
CA ASP A 130 17.44 18.10 -23.29
C ASP A 130 17.88 18.06 -21.82
N ALA A 131 17.45 19.03 -21.00
CA ALA A 131 17.81 19.07 -19.59
C ALA A 131 17.08 17.99 -18.78
N GLU A 132 17.76 17.47 -17.76
CA GLU A 132 17.12 16.58 -16.79
C GLU A 132 15.94 17.29 -16.10
N PRO A 133 14.82 16.59 -15.91
CA PRO A 133 13.67 17.18 -15.28
C PRO A 133 13.95 17.48 -13.79
N ARG A 134 13.63 18.69 -13.37
CA ARG A 134 13.71 19.14 -11.99
C ARG A 134 12.33 19.03 -11.35
N ILE A 135 12.25 18.41 -10.18
CA ILE A 135 11.01 18.27 -9.40
C ILE A 135 10.65 19.61 -8.76
N VAL A 136 9.39 20.01 -8.90
CA VAL A 136 8.83 21.23 -8.32
C VAL A 136 7.63 20.87 -7.45
N LEU A 137 7.78 21.06 -6.14
CA LEU A 137 6.73 20.84 -5.15
C LEU A 137 5.72 21.99 -5.17
N GLY A 138 4.46 21.68 -4.89
CA GLY A 138 3.36 22.64 -4.96
C GLY A 138 2.85 22.93 -6.38
N MET A 139 3.52 22.42 -7.40
CA MET A 139 3.09 22.52 -8.78
C MET A 139 2.03 21.47 -9.10
N PRO A 140 0.97 21.78 -9.88
CA PRO A 140 0.02 20.77 -10.33
C PRO A 140 0.72 19.64 -11.11
N ALA A 141 0.34 18.41 -10.83
CA ALA A 141 0.86 17.23 -11.54
C ALA A 141 0.26 17.19 -12.96
N HIS A 142 1.01 17.69 -13.93
CA HIS A 142 0.58 17.80 -15.33
C HIS A 142 0.86 16.56 -16.17
N GLN A 143 1.63 15.60 -15.63
CA GLN A 143 2.06 14.39 -16.34
C GLN A 143 1.44 13.11 -15.79
N LEU A 144 0.75 13.18 -14.63
CA LEU A 144 0.18 12.02 -13.96
C LEU A 144 -1.18 11.65 -14.56
N ASP A 145 -1.30 10.44 -15.06
CA ASP A 145 -2.56 9.83 -15.45
C ASP A 145 -3.16 9.04 -14.26
N LEU A 146 -3.82 9.79 -13.38
CA LEU A 146 -4.44 9.22 -12.18
C LEU A 146 -5.62 8.29 -12.53
N GLN A 147 -6.36 8.59 -13.59
CA GLN A 147 -7.47 7.74 -14.04
C GLN A 147 -6.93 6.38 -14.46
N ARG A 148 -5.94 6.36 -15.34
CA ARG A 148 -5.31 5.12 -15.80
C ARG A 148 -4.68 4.33 -14.66
N PHE A 149 -4.12 5.02 -13.66
CA PHE A 149 -3.63 4.37 -12.44
C PHE A 149 -4.73 3.62 -11.68
N VAL A 150 -5.87 4.27 -11.45
CA VAL A 150 -7.01 3.65 -10.77
C VAL A 150 -7.55 2.46 -11.58
N GLU A 151 -7.72 2.62 -12.87
CA GLU A 151 -8.14 1.55 -13.78
C GLU A 151 -7.18 0.36 -13.69
N PHE A 152 -5.88 0.59 -13.80
CA PHE A 152 -4.87 -0.46 -13.70
C PHE A 152 -4.95 -1.20 -12.37
N VAL A 153 -5.00 -0.46 -11.24
CA VAL A 153 -5.08 -1.09 -9.90
C VAL A 153 -6.32 -1.96 -9.76
N LEU A 154 -7.48 -1.46 -10.24
CA LEU A 154 -8.73 -2.22 -10.20
C LEU A 154 -8.67 -3.47 -11.08
N GLU A 155 -8.29 -3.31 -12.32
CA GLU A 155 -8.27 -4.42 -13.30
C GLU A 155 -7.25 -5.49 -12.94
N CYS A 156 -6.01 -5.08 -12.59
CA CYS A 156 -4.98 -6.04 -12.24
C CYS A 156 -5.26 -6.71 -10.91
N SER A 157 -5.74 -5.98 -9.89
CA SER A 157 -6.06 -6.60 -8.58
C SER A 157 -7.16 -7.66 -8.68
N LEU A 158 -8.07 -7.56 -9.66
CA LEU A 158 -9.13 -8.55 -9.91
C LEU A 158 -8.70 -9.68 -10.84
N ASP A 159 -7.54 -9.56 -11.48
CA ASP A 159 -7.03 -10.59 -12.39
C ASP A 159 -6.78 -11.92 -11.66
N ASN A 160 -7.10 -13.03 -12.32
CA ASN A 160 -6.93 -14.37 -11.75
C ASN A 160 -5.46 -14.73 -11.51
N ARG A 161 -4.52 -14.09 -12.22
CA ARG A 161 -3.07 -14.27 -12.03
C ARG A 161 -2.56 -13.67 -10.72
N VAL A 162 -3.31 -12.73 -10.12
CA VAL A 162 -2.96 -12.18 -8.81
C VAL A 162 -3.32 -13.21 -7.75
N THR A 163 -2.33 -13.97 -7.34
CA THR A 163 -2.40 -15.01 -6.31
C THR A 163 -1.31 -14.75 -5.25
N ALA A 164 -1.48 -15.35 -4.08
CA ALA A 164 -0.46 -15.26 -3.02
C ALA A 164 0.91 -15.78 -3.48
N GLU A 165 0.92 -16.81 -4.31
CA GLU A 165 2.14 -17.38 -4.88
C GLU A 165 2.80 -16.43 -5.89
N ALA A 166 2.02 -15.87 -6.82
CA ALA A 166 2.51 -14.91 -7.79
C ALA A 166 3.11 -13.68 -7.10
N VAL A 167 2.41 -13.10 -6.11
CA VAL A 167 2.92 -11.96 -5.33
C VAL A 167 4.24 -12.32 -4.65
N ARG A 168 4.31 -13.44 -3.92
CA ARG A 168 5.55 -13.86 -3.26
C ARG A 168 6.70 -14.11 -4.24
N GLY A 169 6.41 -14.73 -5.38
CA GLY A 169 7.39 -14.96 -6.42
C GLY A 169 7.99 -13.67 -6.98
N ARG A 170 7.15 -12.66 -7.24
CA ARG A 170 7.61 -11.34 -7.72
C ARG A 170 8.41 -10.58 -6.68
N LEU A 171 7.98 -10.63 -5.41
CA LEU A 171 8.74 -10.02 -4.32
C LEU A 171 10.13 -10.64 -4.17
N ALA A 172 10.24 -11.98 -4.28
CA ALA A 172 11.52 -12.66 -4.23
C ALA A 172 12.44 -12.26 -5.39
N GLN A 173 11.91 -12.15 -6.61
CA GLN A 173 12.65 -11.68 -7.79
C GLN A 173 13.15 -10.25 -7.63
N ASN A 174 12.36 -9.39 -6.97
CA ASN A 174 12.70 -7.98 -6.73
C ASN A 174 13.48 -7.77 -5.42
N HIS A 175 13.92 -8.82 -4.75
CA HIS A 175 14.63 -8.79 -3.47
C HIS A 175 13.86 -8.03 -2.36
N VAL A 176 12.53 -8.01 -2.42
CA VAL A 176 11.68 -7.39 -1.40
C VAL A 176 11.32 -8.42 -0.34
N SER A 177 11.69 -8.14 0.91
CA SER A 177 11.36 -8.98 2.05
C SER A 177 10.04 -8.55 2.68
N ILE A 178 9.20 -9.52 3.05
CA ILE A 178 7.98 -9.31 3.83
C ILE A 178 8.06 -10.05 5.16
N GLY A 179 7.42 -9.48 6.19
CA GLY A 179 7.40 -10.06 7.53
C GLY A 179 6.67 -11.42 7.58
N LEU A 180 6.97 -12.20 8.62
CA LEU A 180 6.32 -13.52 8.82
C LEU A 180 4.81 -13.42 8.90
N PHE A 181 4.30 -12.39 9.55
CA PHE A 181 2.86 -12.15 9.71
C PHE A 181 2.18 -11.89 8.36
N GLU A 182 2.74 -11.00 7.53
CA GLU A 182 2.21 -10.71 6.19
C GLU A 182 2.29 -11.94 5.29
N ARG A 183 3.39 -12.70 5.39
CA ARG A 183 3.55 -13.97 4.66
C ARG A 183 2.48 -14.99 5.04
N ALA A 184 2.13 -15.08 6.32
CA ALA A 184 1.05 -15.92 6.78
C ALA A 184 -0.30 -15.44 6.23
N LEU A 185 -0.59 -14.13 6.30
CA LEU A 185 -1.85 -13.58 5.78
C LEU A 185 -2.00 -13.75 4.27
N LEU A 186 -0.93 -13.59 3.49
CA LEU A 186 -0.93 -13.91 2.06
C LEU A 186 -1.34 -15.36 1.82
N ARG A 187 -0.87 -16.30 2.66
CA ARG A 187 -1.23 -17.71 2.56
C ARG A 187 -2.69 -17.99 2.96
N PHE A 188 -3.25 -17.23 3.91
CA PHE A 188 -4.56 -17.49 4.51
C PHE A 188 -5.68 -16.54 4.01
N GLY A 189 -5.59 -16.04 2.79
CA GLY A 189 -6.70 -15.36 2.11
C GLY A 189 -6.61 -13.84 2.04
N LEU A 190 -5.44 -13.24 2.27
CA LEU A 190 -5.26 -11.79 2.09
C LEU A 190 -5.61 -11.35 0.66
N ILE A 191 -5.23 -12.14 -0.35
CA ILE A 191 -5.53 -11.85 -1.76
C ILE A 191 -7.03 -11.93 -2.04
N ASP A 192 -7.71 -12.94 -1.53
CA ASP A 192 -9.16 -13.10 -1.75
C ASP A 192 -9.92 -11.94 -1.12
N ARG A 193 -9.52 -11.54 0.10
CA ARG A 193 -10.09 -10.37 0.77
C ARG A 193 -9.83 -9.08 -0.01
N LEU A 194 -8.62 -8.91 -0.55
CA LEU A 194 -8.28 -7.77 -1.39
C LEU A 194 -9.16 -7.73 -2.64
N LYS A 195 -9.36 -8.86 -3.33
CA LYS A 195 -10.24 -8.95 -4.49
C LYS A 195 -11.68 -8.56 -4.16
N LEU A 196 -12.22 -9.04 -3.05
CA LEU A 196 -13.56 -8.65 -2.60
C LEU A 196 -13.66 -7.14 -2.34
N GLN A 197 -12.69 -6.56 -1.65
CA GLN A 197 -12.66 -5.11 -1.40
C GLN A 197 -12.51 -4.32 -2.70
N THR A 198 -11.68 -4.78 -3.62
CA THR A 198 -11.49 -4.15 -4.94
C THR A 198 -12.77 -4.21 -5.77
N LEU A 199 -13.49 -5.33 -5.72
CA LEU A 199 -14.78 -5.47 -6.41
C LEU A 199 -15.82 -4.51 -5.83
N GLU A 200 -15.90 -4.40 -4.51
CA GLU A 200 -16.78 -3.45 -3.84
C GLU A 200 -16.42 -2.00 -4.22
N LEU A 201 -15.13 -1.66 -4.23
CA LEU A 201 -14.64 -0.38 -4.68
C LEU A 201 -15.07 -0.10 -6.11
N ARG A 202 -14.79 -1.00 -7.04
CA ARG A 202 -15.18 -0.87 -8.44
C ARG A 202 -16.68 -0.58 -8.58
N ASN A 203 -17.52 -1.31 -7.86
CA ASN A 203 -18.98 -1.12 -7.92
C ASN A 203 -19.41 0.26 -7.40
N ARG A 204 -18.71 0.81 -6.41
CA ARG A 204 -19.01 2.14 -5.85
C ARG A 204 -18.56 3.28 -6.78
N ILE A 205 -17.44 3.14 -7.46
CA ILE A 205 -16.89 4.21 -8.31
C ILE A 205 -17.37 4.12 -9.77
N ALA A 206 -17.86 2.97 -10.22
CA ALA A 206 -18.36 2.78 -11.59
C ALA A 206 -19.39 3.86 -12.03
N PRO A 207 -20.34 4.30 -11.18
CA PRO A 207 -21.26 5.37 -11.54
C PRO A 207 -20.57 6.74 -11.73
N ILE A 208 -19.43 6.95 -11.08
CA ILE A 208 -18.68 8.22 -11.10
C ILE A 208 -17.77 8.28 -12.32
N LEU A 209 -17.11 7.16 -12.64
CA LEU A 209 -16.17 7.05 -13.77
C LEU A 209 -16.85 6.77 -15.11
N GLY A 210 -18.18 6.55 -15.10
CA GLY A 210 -18.94 6.28 -16.31
C GLY A 210 -18.47 5.01 -17.03
N ASN A 211 -18.41 5.06 -18.37
CA ASN A 211 -18.00 3.92 -19.20
C ASN A 211 -16.48 3.62 -19.19
N ALA A 212 -15.70 4.37 -18.43
CA ALA A 212 -14.25 4.19 -18.33
C ALA A 212 -13.86 2.94 -17.52
N VAL A 213 -14.79 2.36 -16.76
CA VAL A 213 -14.53 1.11 -16.02
C VAL A 213 -15.07 -0.07 -16.82
N PRO A 214 -14.24 -1.01 -17.30
CA PRO A 214 -14.69 -2.23 -17.96
C PRO A 214 -15.63 -3.02 -17.04
N ARG A 215 -16.74 -3.52 -17.60
CA ARG A 215 -17.73 -4.34 -16.87
C ARG A 215 -17.23 -5.74 -16.63
#